data_0e0464aa20e2c231b4b6ea4ee51075ca
#
_entry.id   0e0464aa20e2c231b4b6ea4ee51075ca
#
_cell.length_a   1.000
_cell.length_b   1.000
_cell.length_c   1.000
_cell.angle_alpha   90.00
_cell.angle_beta   90.00
_cell.angle_gamma   90.00
#
_symmetry.space_group_name_H-M   'P 1'
#
loop_
_entity.id
_entity.type
_entity.pdbx_description
1 polymer ?
#
loop_
_entity_poly.entity_id
_entity_poly.type
_entity_poly.pdbx_seq_one_letter_code
_entity_poly.pdbx_strand_id
1 'polypeptide(L)'
;MDKTESHLLSLIDYEKHPLGNETYRLKCKEILDKEGVLVLKGLLQPNIIRRILEEAESQEHLAYYCVNNHNVYLEPSDNSYPSDHARNRNIVSSKGCITDNQVSTDSPLRILYNSDEFKGFLCAVLGEKSLYKYDDDLSSINIHYANE
;
A
#
# COMPACT_ATOMS: atom_id res chain seq x y z
N MET A 1 24.43 12.83 -5.34
CA MET A 1 23.01 12.58 -5.01
C MET A 1 22.35 12.09 -6.28
N ASP A 2 21.85 10.87 -6.23
CA ASP A 2 21.13 10.26 -7.35
C ASP A 2 19.80 11.00 -7.55
N LYS A 3 19.33 11.15 -8.80
CA LYS A 3 18.06 11.82 -9.11
C LYS A 3 16.88 11.21 -8.35
N THR A 4 16.94 9.91 -8.04
CA THR A 4 15.91 9.16 -7.32
C THR A 4 15.82 9.58 -5.85
N GLU A 5 16.94 9.82 -5.17
CA GLU A 5 16.96 10.32 -3.79
C GLU A 5 16.39 11.75 -3.67
N SER A 6 16.70 12.62 -4.63
CA SER A 6 16.15 13.98 -4.66
C SER A 6 14.62 13.97 -4.82
N HIS A 7 14.06 13.00 -5.55
CA HIS A 7 12.62 12.87 -5.73
C HIS A 7 11.91 12.37 -4.47
N LEU A 8 12.49 11.41 -3.73
CA LEU A 8 11.90 10.92 -2.49
C LEU A 8 11.82 12.03 -1.43
N LEU A 9 12.88 12.87 -1.32
CA LEU A 9 12.90 14.02 -0.41
C LEU A 9 11.73 14.99 -0.62
N SER A 10 11.22 15.09 -1.85
CA SER A 10 10.05 15.92 -2.15
C SER A 10 8.71 15.28 -1.83
N LEU A 11 8.66 13.96 -1.57
CA LEU A 11 7.44 13.22 -1.28
C LEU A 11 7.15 13.13 0.22
N ILE A 12 8.19 12.95 1.03
CA ILE A 12 8.11 12.57 2.44
C ILE A 12 8.35 13.77 3.36
N ASP A 13 7.65 13.80 4.47
CA ASP A 13 7.93 14.70 5.59
C ASP A 13 9.10 14.14 6.43
N TYR A 14 10.33 14.45 6.03
CA TYR A 14 11.54 13.96 6.69
C TYR A 14 11.79 14.53 8.08
N GLU A 15 11.19 15.66 8.42
CA GLU A 15 11.26 16.20 9.80
C GLU A 15 10.53 15.28 10.77
N LYS A 16 9.40 14.74 10.35
CA LYS A 16 8.62 13.78 11.14
C LYS A 16 9.11 12.34 11.00
N HIS A 17 9.56 11.97 9.81
CA HIS A 17 9.92 10.60 9.45
C HIS A 17 11.31 10.53 8.84
N PRO A 18 12.39 10.68 9.64
CA PRO A 18 13.76 10.59 9.14
C PRO A 18 14.14 9.12 8.85
N LEU A 19 13.72 8.62 7.68
CA LEU A 19 13.82 7.21 7.29
C LEU A 19 15.25 6.65 7.31
N GLY A 20 16.26 7.52 7.11
CA GLY A 20 17.68 7.16 7.19
C GLY A 20 18.23 7.08 8.61
N ASN A 21 17.49 7.57 9.63
CA ASN A 21 17.98 7.65 11.02
C ASN A 21 17.82 6.28 11.71
N GLU A 22 18.92 5.75 12.25
CA GLU A 22 18.96 4.44 12.89
C GLU A 22 18.07 4.38 14.14
N THR A 23 18.12 5.40 15.01
CA THR A 23 17.28 5.47 16.22
C THR A 23 15.79 5.48 15.88
N TYR A 24 15.42 6.19 14.82
CA TYR A 24 14.05 6.21 14.33
C TYR A 24 13.61 4.83 13.81
N ARG A 25 14.45 4.16 13.04
CA ARG A 25 14.20 2.79 12.54
C ARG A 25 13.99 1.80 13.67
N LEU A 26 14.84 1.83 14.69
CA LEU A 26 14.72 0.97 15.89
C LEU A 26 13.41 1.22 16.62
N LYS A 27 13.03 2.49 16.84
CA LYS A 27 11.76 2.84 17.46
C LYS A 27 10.56 2.34 16.64
N CYS A 28 10.59 2.48 15.32
CA CYS A 28 9.54 1.97 14.44
C CYS A 28 9.44 0.44 14.52
N LYS A 29 10.57 -0.25 14.57
CA LYS A 29 10.62 -1.71 14.75
C LYS A 29 10.01 -2.13 16.07
N GLU A 30 10.37 -1.49 17.19
CA GLU A 30 9.82 -1.78 18.51
C GLU A 30 8.29 -1.62 18.54
N ILE A 31 7.77 -0.56 17.88
CA ILE A 31 6.33 -0.36 17.77
C ILE A 31 5.68 -1.51 16.98
N LEU A 32 6.26 -1.86 15.82
CA LEU A 32 5.73 -2.94 15.00
C LEU A 32 5.74 -4.30 15.73
N ASP A 33 6.86 -4.62 16.39
CA ASP A 33 7.02 -5.87 17.14
C ASP A 33 6.02 -5.99 18.31
N LYS A 34 5.72 -4.86 18.97
CA LYS A 34 4.81 -4.81 20.12
C LYS A 34 3.34 -4.77 19.71
N GLU A 35 2.98 -3.91 18.75
CA GLU A 35 1.59 -3.60 18.42
C GLU A 35 1.08 -4.42 17.20
N GLY A 36 1.97 -5.10 16.46
CA GLY A 36 1.64 -5.81 15.21
C GLY A 36 1.30 -4.88 14.05
N VAL A 37 1.35 -3.56 14.25
CA VAL A 37 1.07 -2.55 13.23
C VAL A 37 1.94 -1.31 13.45
N LEU A 38 2.43 -0.73 12.34
CA LEU A 38 3.12 0.56 12.35
C LEU A 38 2.38 1.54 11.44
N VAL A 39 1.93 2.65 12.00
CA VAL A 39 1.26 3.73 11.26
C VAL A 39 2.14 4.97 11.22
N LEU A 40 2.58 5.35 10.04
CA LEU A 40 3.41 6.54 9.79
C LEU A 40 2.51 7.74 9.43
N LYS A 41 1.88 8.36 10.42
CA LYS A 41 0.94 9.47 10.20
C LYS A 41 1.65 10.69 9.59
N GLY A 42 1.17 11.12 8.41
CA GLY A 42 1.74 12.26 7.69
C GLY A 42 3.09 11.96 7.07
N LEU A 43 3.37 10.70 6.72
CA LEU A 43 4.58 10.30 5.98
C LEU A 43 4.69 11.08 4.67
N LEU A 44 3.62 11.11 3.89
CA LEU A 44 3.57 11.88 2.65
C LEU A 44 3.16 13.33 2.92
N GLN A 45 3.77 14.26 2.21
CA GLN A 45 3.40 15.66 2.27
C GLN A 45 1.97 15.87 1.71
N PRO A 46 1.20 16.85 2.22
CA PRO A 46 -0.21 17.06 1.81
C PRO A 46 -0.40 17.32 0.31
N ASN A 47 0.54 18.02 -0.33
CA ASN A 47 0.53 18.26 -1.77
C ASN A 47 0.73 16.97 -2.58
N ILE A 48 1.50 16.03 -2.05
CA ILE A 48 1.72 14.71 -2.68
C ILE A 48 0.47 13.85 -2.59
N ILE A 49 -0.19 13.84 -1.43
CA ILE A 49 -1.48 13.14 -1.27
C ILE A 49 -2.49 13.68 -2.29
N ARG A 50 -2.56 15.01 -2.47
CA ARG A 50 -3.44 15.62 -3.46
C ARG A 50 -3.12 15.16 -4.89
N ARG A 51 -1.83 15.13 -5.25
CA ARG A 51 -1.40 14.63 -6.58
C ARG A 51 -1.80 13.17 -6.81
N ILE A 52 -1.66 12.31 -5.78
CA ILE A 52 -2.08 10.90 -5.86
C ILE A 52 -3.60 10.80 -6.06
N LEU A 53 -4.39 11.61 -5.36
CA LEU A 53 -5.85 11.65 -5.52
C LEU A 53 -6.24 12.14 -6.92
N GLU A 54 -5.65 13.23 -7.40
CA GLU A 54 -5.89 13.77 -8.75
C GLU A 54 -5.52 12.72 -9.83
N GLU A 55 -4.40 12.00 -9.66
CA GLU A 55 -4.02 10.90 -10.54
C GLU A 55 -5.09 9.80 -10.52
N ALA A 56 -5.49 9.35 -9.33
CA ALA A 56 -6.51 8.33 -9.17
C ALA A 56 -7.84 8.75 -9.82
N GLU A 57 -8.35 9.95 -9.51
CA GLU A 57 -9.61 10.47 -10.06
C GLU A 57 -9.56 10.56 -11.59
N SER A 58 -8.45 11.01 -12.15
CA SER A 58 -8.29 11.14 -13.62
C SER A 58 -8.29 9.80 -14.34
N GLN A 59 -7.90 8.72 -13.66
CA GLN A 59 -7.78 7.37 -14.21
C GLN A 59 -8.94 6.45 -13.88
N GLU A 60 -9.91 6.88 -13.07
CA GLU A 60 -11.03 6.05 -12.62
C GLU A 60 -11.77 5.37 -13.79
N HIS A 61 -11.88 6.06 -14.93
CA HIS A 61 -12.51 5.53 -16.15
C HIS A 61 -11.79 4.33 -16.77
N LEU A 62 -10.53 4.05 -16.37
CA LEU A 62 -9.73 2.90 -16.79
C LEU A 62 -9.85 1.73 -15.82
N ALA A 63 -10.50 1.93 -14.66
CA ALA A 63 -10.57 0.91 -13.64
C ALA A 63 -11.37 -0.30 -14.08
N TYR A 64 -10.83 -1.49 -13.84
CA TYR A 64 -11.57 -2.73 -13.97
C TYR A 64 -12.43 -2.92 -12.73
N TYR A 65 -13.74 -2.96 -12.91
CA TYR A 65 -14.70 -3.18 -11.83
C TYR A 65 -15.11 -4.65 -11.75
N CYS A 66 -15.04 -5.21 -10.55
CA CYS A 66 -15.58 -6.54 -10.28
C CYS A 66 -16.46 -6.53 -9.03
N VAL A 67 -17.48 -7.40 -9.07
CA VAL A 67 -18.38 -7.65 -7.95
C VAL A 67 -18.22 -9.11 -7.57
N ASN A 68 -17.78 -9.36 -6.34
CA ASN A 68 -17.59 -10.69 -5.80
C ASN A 68 -18.48 -10.91 -4.58
N ASN A 69 -19.03 -12.13 -4.46
CA ASN A 69 -19.75 -12.58 -3.28
C ASN A 69 -18.91 -13.66 -2.58
N HIS A 70 -18.44 -13.40 -1.40
CA HIS A 70 -17.55 -14.29 -0.67
C HIS A 70 -17.71 -14.17 0.84
N ASN A 71 -17.34 -15.21 1.58
CA ASN A 71 -17.17 -15.14 3.02
C ASN A 71 -15.76 -14.64 3.39
N VAL A 72 -15.51 -14.39 4.65
CA VAL A 72 -14.23 -13.86 5.17
C VAL A 72 -13.05 -14.82 4.97
N TYR A 73 -13.30 -16.08 4.70
CA TYR A 73 -12.26 -17.10 4.46
C TYR A 73 -11.95 -17.29 2.98
N LEU A 74 -12.71 -16.67 2.07
CA LEU A 74 -12.61 -16.87 0.62
C LEU A 74 -12.77 -18.34 0.19
N GLU A 75 -13.52 -19.11 0.95
CA GLU A 75 -13.72 -20.54 0.80
C GLU A 75 -15.21 -20.84 0.55
N PRO A 76 -15.54 -21.99 -0.05
CA PRO A 76 -16.93 -22.43 -0.12
C PRO A 76 -17.60 -22.51 1.25
N SER A 77 -18.93 -22.39 1.28
CA SER A 77 -19.71 -22.57 2.49
C SER A 77 -19.49 -23.96 3.09
N ASP A 78 -19.35 -24.04 4.40
CA ASP A 78 -19.13 -25.28 5.13
C ASP A 78 -20.48 -25.77 5.72
N ASN A 79 -20.93 -26.90 5.21
CA ASN A 79 -22.21 -27.51 5.62
C ASN A 79 -22.22 -28.01 7.08
N SER A 80 -21.07 -28.02 7.78
CA SER A 80 -20.97 -28.33 9.21
C SER A 80 -21.54 -27.22 10.09
N TYR A 81 -21.77 -26.03 9.50
CA TYR A 81 -22.30 -24.85 10.17
C TYR A 81 -23.62 -24.40 9.53
N PRO A 82 -24.54 -23.82 10.30
CA PRO A 82 -25.75 -23.18 9.74
C PRO A 82 -25.42 -22.11 8.69
N SER A 83 -26.35 -21.86 7.77
CA SER A 83 -26.14 -20.86 6.69
C SER A 83 -25.95 -19.43 7.19
N ASP A 84 -26.48 -19.09 8.36
CA ASP A 84 -26.36 -17.80 9.05
C ASP A 84 -25.13 -17.71 9.97
N HIS A 85 -24.39 -18.80 10.14
CA HIS A 85 -23.16 -18.80 10.92
C HIS A 85 -22.11 -17.87 10.29
N ALA A 86 -21.32 -17.19 11.12
CA ALA A 86 -20.31 -16.25 10.67
C ALA A 86 -19.32 -16.85 9.63
N ARG A 87 -19.02 -18.16 9.72
CA ARG A 87 -18.20 -18.93 8.77
C ARG A 87 -18.79 -18.92 7.34
N ASN A 88 -20.11 -19.00 7.23
CA ASN A 88 -20.84 -19.10 5.95
C ASN A 88 -21.40 -17.76 5.47
N ARG A 89 -21.31 -16.72 6.31
CA ARG A 89 -21.84 -15.39 6.00
C ARG A 89 -21.08 -14.79 4.82
N ASN A 90 -21.79 -14.60 3.73
CA ASN A 90 -21.26 -13.94 2.54
C ASN A 90 -21.45 -12.43 2.60
N ILE A 91 -20.48 -11.73 2.07
CA ILE A 91 -20.50 -10.29 1.81
C ILE A 91 -20.30 -10.04 0.31
N VAL A 92 -20.98 -9.04 -0.20
CA VAL A 92 -20.74 -8.55 -1.57
C VAL A 92 -19.65 -7.49 -1.48
N SER A 93 -18.57 -7.67 -2.21
CA SER A 93 -17.56 -6.65 -2.42
C SER A 93 -17.61 -6.14 -3.86
N SER A 94 -17.74 -4.84 -4.02
CA SER A 94 -17.67 -4.16 -5.33
C SER A 94 -16.48 -3.21 -5.29
N LYS A 95 -15.53 -3.41 -6.19
CA LYS A 95 -14.34 -2.56 -6.28
C LYS A 95 -13.85 -2.42 -7.71
N GLY A 96 -13.36 -1.22 -8.03
CA GLY A 96 -12.57 -0.96 -9.21
C GLY A 96 -11.07 -1.09 -8.90
N CYS A 97 -10.28 -1.42 -9.89
CA CYS A 97 -8.82 -1.53 -9.77
C CYS A 97 -8.13 -0.92 -10.98
N ILE A 98 -7.23 0.01 -10.74
CA ILE A 98 -6.18 0.43 -11.67
C ILE A 98 -4.95 -0.42 -11.36
N THR A 99 -4.37 -1.02 -12.38
CA THR A 99 -3.22 -1.93 -12.27
C THR A 99 -1.89 -1.19 -12.47
N ASP A 100 -0.78 -1.83 -12.08
CA ASP A 100 0.56 -1.22 -12.10
C ASP A 100 0.93 -0.62 -13.46
N ASN A 101 0.66 -1.33 -14.56
CA ASN A 101 0.97 -0.86 -15.90
C ASN A 101 0.20 0.41 -16.34
N GLN A 102 -0.88 0.76 -15.63
CA GLN A 102 -1.66 1.98 -15.84
C GLN A 102 -1.18 3.14 -14.97
N VAL A 103 -0.40 2.88 -13.92
CA VAL A 103 0.17 3.93 -13.05
C VAL A 103 1.36 4.58 -13.75
N SER A 104 1.36 5.91 -13.84
CA SER A 104 2.41 6.67 -14.54
C SER A 104 3.81 6.42 -13.97
N THR A 105 4.84 6.53 -14.83
CA THR A 105 6.24 6.40 -14.44
C THR A 105 6.71 7.51 -13.49
N ASP A 106 6.07 8.67 -13.53
CA ASP A 106 6.33 9.83 -12.68
C ASP A 106 5.35 9.96 -11.51
N SER A 107 4.48 8.96 -11.32
CA SER A 107 3.58 8.88 -10.17
C SER A 107 4.35 8.90 -8.85
N PRO A 108 3.90 9.68 -7.85
CA PRO A 108 4.45 9.62 -6.49
C PRO A 108 4.43 8.21 -5.90
N LEU A 109 3.42 7.40 -6.21
CA LEU A 109 3.32 5.99 -5.77
C LEU A 109 4.49 5.17 -6.32
N ARG A 110 4.79 5.32 -7.60
CA ARG A 110 5.90 4.61 -8.26
C ARG A 110 7.25 5.07 -7.75
N ILE A 111 7.43 6.37 -7.53
CA ILE A 111 8.67 6.93 -6.98
C ILE A 111 8.91 6.36 -5.58
N LEU A 112 7.88 6.33 -4.72
CA LEU A 112 7.96 5.76 -3.37
C LEU A 112 8.28 4.26 -3.42
N TYR A 113 7.54 3.49 -4.21
CA TYR A 113 7.73 2.04 -4.35
C TYR A 113 9.13 1.67 -4.87
N ASN A 114 9.69 2.49 -5.75
CA ASN A 114 11.01 2.28 -6.34
C ASN A 114 12.17 2.81 -5.49
N SER A 115 11.88 3.52 -4.38
CA SER A 115 12.92 4.12 -3.54
C SER A 115 13.71 3.08 -2.75
N ASP A 116 15.03 3.07 -2.94
CA ASP A 116 15.93 2.22 -2.17
C ASP A 116 16.02 2.64 -0.70
N GLU A 117 15.89 3.93 -0.40
CA GLU A 117 15.86 4.43 0.97
C GLU A 117 14.60 3.96 1.70
N PHE A 118 13.43 4.07 1.06
CA PHE A 118 12.17 3.56 1.63
C PHE A 118 12.23 2.05 1.83
N LYS A 119 12.75 1.30 0.85
CA LYS A 119 13.00 -0.14 0.96
C LYS A 119 13.96 -0.47 2.11
N GLY A 120 15.05 0.29 2.24
CA GLY A 120 16.01 0.12 3.34
C GLY A 120 15.40 0.41 4.72
N PHE A 121 14.50 1.40 4.82
CA PHE A 121 13.71 1.62 6.02
C PHE A 121 12.83 0.41 6.34
N LEU A 122 12.10 -0.12 5.36
CA LEU A 122 11.24 -1.29 5.54
C LEU A 122 12.05 -2.52 5.95
N CYS A 123 13.21 -2.77 5.34
CA CYS A 123 14.12 -3.85 5.73
C CYS A 123 14.50 -3.75 7.21
N ALA A 124 14.88 -2.55 7.68
CA ALA A 124 15.30 -2.34 9.05
C ALA A 124 14.14 -2.54 10.05
N VAL A 125 12.94 -2.05 9.71
CA VAL A 125 11.75 -2.18 10.58
C VAL A 125 11.23 -3.61 10.65
N LEU A 126 11.28 -4.35 9.54
CA LEU A 126 10.86 -5.75 9.48
C LEU A 126 11.93 -6.72 10.00
N GLY A 127 13.17 -6.27 10.17
CA GLY A 127 14.29 -7.14 10.53
C GLY A 127 14.78 -8.03 9.39
N GLU A 128 14.48 -7.65 8.15
CA GLU A 128 14.83 -8.42 6.95
C GLU A 128 16.12 -7.91 6.32
N LYS A 129 16.92 -8.84 5.78
CA LYS A 129 18.16 -8.49 5.09
C LYS A 129 17.92 -7.83 3.73
N SER A 130 16.85 -8.22 3.06
CA SER A 130 16.49 -7.76 1.72
C SER A 130 14.99 -7.86 1.51
N LEU A 131 14.44 -6.87 0.82
CA LEU A 131 13.08 -6.90 0.28
C LEU A 131 13.18 -6.77 -1.24
N TYR A 132 12.37 -7.56 -1.92
CA TYR A 132 12.30 -7.56 -3.37
C TYR A 132 11.01 -6.92 -3.82
N LYS A 133 11.05 -6.22 -4.94
CA LYS A 133 9.84 -5.72 -5.58
C LYS A 133 9.04 -6.91 -6.11
N TYR A 134 7.74 -6.82 -5.98
CA TYR A 134 6.87 -7.75 -6.68
C TYR A 134 6.94 -7.43 -8.18
N ASP A 135 7.37 -8.40 -8.98
CA ASP A 135 7.59 -8.23 -10.41
C ASP A 135 6.39 -8.77 -11.19
N ASP A 136 5.31 -7.99 -11.16
CA ASP A 136 4.05 -8.30 -11.84
C ASP A 136 3.45 -7.00 -12.38
N ASP A 137 3.27 -6.94 -13.69
CA ASP A 137 2.75 -5.75 -14.40
C ASP A 137 1.32 -5.35 -14.00
N LEU A 138 0.60 -6.23 -13.32
CA LEU A 138 -0.79 -5.98 -12.93
C LEU A 138 -0.95 -5.67 -11.45
N SER A 139 -0.02 -6.06 -10.57
CA SER A 139 -0.26 -6.07 -9.13
C SER A 139 0.85 -5.50 -8.25
N SER A 140 1.94 -4.98 -8.81
CA SER A 140 3.02 -4.34 -8.03
C SER A 140 2.54 -3.07 -7.31
N ILE A 141 1.79 -2.22 -8.00
CA ILE A 141 1.12 -1.04 -7.46
C ILE A 141 -0.33 -1.08 -7.93
N ASN A 142 -1.28 -0.90 -7.02
CA ASN A 142 -2.69 -0.84 -7.38
C ASN A 142 -3.38 0.37 -6.75
N ILE A 143 -4.33 0.94 -7.49
CA ILE A 143 -5.27 1.94 -6.98
C ILE A 143 -6.64 1.29 -6.96
N HIS A 144 -7.26 1.25 -5.79
CA HIS A 144 -8.57 0.65 -5.62
C HIS A 144 -9.64 1.72 -5.38
N TYR A 145 -10.78 1.54 -6.06
CA TYR A 145 -11.99 2.33 -5.88
C TYR A 145 -13.03 1.46 -5.18
N ALA A 146 -13.53 1.91 -4.04
CA ALA A 146 -14.63 1.28 -3.34
C ALA A 146 -15.89 2.09 -3.60
N ASN A 147 -16.97 1.42 -4.03
CA ASN A 147 -18.30 2.02 -4.05
C ASN A 147 -18.93 1.82 -2.67
N GLU A 148 -19.54 2.89 -2.14
CA GLU A 148 -20.35 2.85 -0.91
C GLU A 148 -21.60 1.98 -1.07
#